data_0e6f25b46ee7e12e7b7cf7f3d053c9e4
#
_entry.id   0e6f25b46ee7e12e7b7cf7f3d053c9e4
#
_cell.length_a   1.000
_cell.length_b   1.000
_cell.length_c   1.000
_cell.angle_alpha   90.00
_cell.angle_beta   90.00
_cell.angle_gamma   90.00
#
_symmetry.space_group_name_H-M   'P 1'
#
loop_
_entity.id
_entity.type
_entity.pdbx_description
1 polymer ?
#
loop_
_entity_poly.entity_id
_entity_poly.type
_entity_poly.pdbx_seq_one_letter_code
_entity_poly.pdbx_strand_id
1 'polypeptide(L)'
;AIFTEAKQNGQFRAFWKTFDESVNLMASGEVVIQSMWSPAITAVKSRGIPCVYQPLEEGYRSWGGGIGLSKSLSGMELDAAYEYINWYLSGWVGGFLMRQGYYSAVPETSKDFMSENEWGYWFEGKEATDVITSPTGDVLAQAGEVRDGGSFEERMGAVACWNAVMDENQYM
;
A
#
# COMPACT_ATOMS: atom_id res chain seq x y z
N ALA A 1 13.83 17.60 18.66
CA ALA A 1 14.75 17.05 19.64
C ALA A 1 15.33 15.70 19.18
N ILE A 2 14.65 14.54 19.34
CA ILE A 2 15.23 13.20 19.07
C ILE A 2 15.74 13.06 17.63
N PHE A 3 14.95 13.37 16.61
CA PHE A 3 15.37 13.27 15.21
C PHE A 3 16.48 14.24 14.82
N THR A 4 16.50 15.42 15.42
CA THR A 4 17.57 16.41 15.19
C THR A 4 18.90 15.91 15.72
N GLU A 5 18.90 15.35 16.92
CA GLU A 5 20.07 14.76 17.54
C GLU A 5 20.57 13.54 16.76
N ALA A 6 19.68 12.62 16.41
CA ALA A 6 19.99 11.46 15.60
C ALA A 6 20.59 11.84 14.22
N LYS A 7 20.07 12.91 13.59
CA LYS A 7 20.64 13.45 12.35
C LYS A 7 22.06 14.00 12.57
N GLN A 8 22.26 14.78 13.62
CA GLN A 8 23.57 15.34 13.96
C GLN A 8 24.61 14.25 14.28
N ASN A 9 24.18 13.16 14.87
CA ASN A 9 25.01 12.01 15.20
C ASN A 9 25.22 11.05 14.01
N GLY A 10 24.75 11.39 12.80
CA GLY A 10 24.95 10.60 11.60
C GLY A 10 24.16 9.30 11.54
N GLN A 11 23.10 9.14 12.34
CA GLN A 11 22.26 7.94 12.34
C GLN A 11 21.37 7.81 11.10
N PHE A 12 21.08 8.94 10.42
CA PHE A 12 20.31 8.93 9.18
C PHE A 12 21.24 9.05 7.98
N ARG A 13 21.21 8.06 7.11
CA ARG A 13 21.97 8.08 5.87
C ARG A 13 21.37 9.04 4.85
N ALA A 14 20.03 9.05 4.71
CA ALA A 14 19.32 9.89 3.79
C ALA A 14 17.89 10.19 4.27
N PHE A 15 17.27 11.20 3.66
CA PHE A 15 15.84 11.52 3.80
C PHE A 15 15.23 11.54 2.41
N TRP A 16 14.35 10.61 2.13
CA TRP A 16 13.64 10.55 0.85
C TRP A 16 12.40 11.47 0.86
N LYS A 17 12.03 11.95 -0.33
CA LYS A 17 10.88 12.83 -0.54
C LYS A 17 9.88 12.26 -1.53
N THR A 18 10.31 11.35 -2.38
CA THR A 18 9.48 10.73 -3.41
C THR A 18 9.44 9.22 -3.27
N PHE A 19 8.41 8.61 -3.87
CA PHE A 19 8.29 7.15 -3.92
C PHE A 19 9.55 6.51 -4.54
N ASP A 20 9.99 7.01 -5.68
CA ASP A 20 11.13 6.46 -6.42
C ASP A 20 12.44 6.59 -5.65
N GLU A 21 12.66 7.70 -4.93
CA GLU A 21 13.82 7.85 -4.05
C GLU A 21 13.84 6.76 -2.97
N SER A 22 12.70 6.47 -2.34
CA SER A 22 12.61 5.43 -1.30
C SER A 22 12.93 4.04 -1.87
N VAL A 23 12.40 3.72 -3.05
CA VAL A 23 12.67 2.46 -3.75
C VAL A 23 14.15 2.35 -4.13
N ASN A 24 14.73 3.41 -4.69
CA ASN A 24 16.11 3.40 -5.18
C ASN A 24 17.13 3.29 -4.04
N LEU A 25 16.91 3.97 -2.91
CA LEU A 25 17.78 3.89 -1.72
C LEU A 25 17.86 2.46 -1.18
N MET A 26 16.73 1.77 -1.10
CA MET A 26 16.69 0.38 -0.65
C MET A 26 17.27 -0.56 -1.70
N ALA A 27 16.88 -0.42 -2.96
CA ALA A 27 17.31 -1.32 -4.03
C ALA A 27 18.81 -1.22 -4.34
N SER A 28 19.42 -0.05 -4.14
CA SER A 28 20.87 0.14 -4.32
C SER A 28 21.71 -0.36 -3.12
N GLY A 29 21.08 -0.72 -2.01
CA GLY A 29 21.78 -1.05 -0.77
C GLY A 29 22.38 0.16 -0.05
N GLU A 30 22.02 1.37 -0.46
CA GLU A 30 22.45 2.62 0.20
C GLU A 30 21.93 2.70 1.64
N VAL A 31 20.75 2.13 1.87
CA VAL A 31 20.15 1.94 3.19
C VAL A 31 19.68 0.49 3.34
N VAL A 32 19.73 -0.02 4.57
CA VAL A 32 19.29 -1.38 4.92
C VAL A 32 18.01 -1.38 5.76
N ILE A 33 17.67 -0.24 6.36
CA ILE A 33 16.43 -0.02 7.11
C ILE A 33 15.93 1.38 6.77
N GLN A 34 14.67 1.49 6.39
CA GLN A 34 14.02 2.79 6.18
C GLN A 34 12.51 2.71 6.36
N SER A 35 11.88 3.85 6.59
CA SER A 35 10.42 3.98 6.44
C SER A 35 10.07 4.03 4.97
N MET A 36 9.04 3.29 4.55
CA MET A 36 8.53 3.36 3.19
C MET A 36 7.08 2.86 3.13
N TRP A 37 6.39 3.17 2.05
CA TRP A 37 5.04 2.65 1.81
C TRP A 37 5.07 1.19 1.38
N SER A 38 4.02 0.43 1.72
CA SER A 38 3.93 -0.99 1.34
C SER A 38 4.09 -1.25 -0.17
N PRO A 39 3.56 -0.43 -1.09
CA PRO A 39 3.83 -0.61 -2.52
C PRO A 39 5.30 -0.45 -2.91
N ALA A 40 6.06 0.33 -2.16
CA ALA A 40 7.49 0.50 -2.43
C ALA A 40 8.28 -0.78 -2.14
N ILE A 41 7.86 -1.58 -1.14
CA ILE A 41 8.44 -2.92 -0.91
C ILE A 41 8.16 -3.84 -2.10
N THR A 42 6.93 -3.84 -2.62
CA THR A 42 6.59 -4.61 -3.83
C THR A 42 7.50 -4.21 -5.00
N ALA A 43 7.73 -2.91 -5.20
CA ALA A 43 8.62 -2.41 -6.24
C ALA A 43 10.11 -2.79 -6.03
N VAL A 44 10.58 -2.89 -4.79
CA VAL A 44 11.95 -3.38 -4.49
C VAL A 44 12.05 -4.88 -4.75
N LYS A 45 11.08 -5.66 -4.26
CA LYS A 45 11.03 -7.12 -4.48
C LYS A 45 10.95 -7.48 -5.96
N SER A 46 10.18 -6.74 -6.77
CA SER A 46 10.08 -6.97 -8.23
C SER A 46 11.40 -6.79 -8.98
N ARG A 47 12.36 -6.07 -8.38
CA ARG A 47 13.73 -5.95 -8.89
C ARG A 47 14.65 -7.09 -8.44
N GLY A 48 14.11 -8.12 -7.79
CA GLY A 48 14.88 -9.26 -7.26
C GLY A 48 15.68 -8.95 -6.00
N ILE A 49 15.39 -7.83 -5.32
CA ILE A 49 16.08 -7.44 -4.08
C ILE A 49 15.31 -7.99 -2.88
N PRO A 50 15.90 -8.87 -2.06
CA PRO A 50 15.23 -9.40 -0.88
C PRO A 50 15.04 -8.29 0.17
N CYS A 51 13.82 -8.07 0.59
CA CYS A 51 13.47 -7.15 1.66
C CYS A 51 12.20 -7.62 2.37
N VAL A 52 12.01 -7.17 3.60
CA VAL A 52 10.87 -7.52 4.45
C VAL A 52 10.17 -6.25 4.89
N TYR A 53 8.84 -6.23 4.80
CA TYR A 53 8.02 -5.19 5.40
C TYR A 53 7.76 -5.56 6.86
N GLN A 54 8.66 -5.08 7.73
CA GLN A 54 8.70 -5.46 9.14
C GLN A 54 7.46 -4.96 9.90
N PRO A 55 6.65 -5.85 10.48
CA PRO A 55 5.66 -5.46 11.47
C PRO A 55 6.34 -4.81 12.68
N LEU A 56 5.82 -3.67 13.12
CA LEU A 56 6.33 -2.94 14.27
C LEU A 56 5.47 -3.25 15.50
N GLU A 57 6.09 -3.28 16.68
CA GLU A 57 5.37 -3.45 17.96
C GLU A 57 4.37 -2.30 18.16
N GLU A 58 4.73 -1.09 17.73
CA GLU A 58 3.88 0.09 17.77
C GLU A 58 2.77 0.08 16.70
N GLY A 59 2.82 -0.85 15.75
CA GLY A 59 1.88 -0.98 14.64
C GLY A 59 2.26 -0.15 13.41
N TYR A 60 1.38 -0.22 12.41
CA TYR A 60 1.54 0.50 11.13
C TYR A 60 0.88 1.87 11.17
N ARG A 61 1.45 2.81 10.42
CA ARG A 61 0.75 4.04 10.05
C ARG A 61 -0.17 3.76 8.85
N SER A 62 -1.45 4.00 9.01
CA SER A 62 -2.39 3.94 7.89
C SER A 62 -2.51 5.29 7.18
N TRP A 63 -2.98 5.25 5.96
CA TRP A 63 -3.42 6.40 5.20
C TRP A 63 -4.53 5.97 4.23
N GLY A 64 -5.35 6.90 3.78
CA GLY A 64 -6.39 6.66 2.80
C GLY A 64 -6.48 7.81 1.81
N GLY A 65 -6.86 7.49 0.59
CA GLY A 65 -7.22 8.45 -0.45
C GLY A 65 -8.72 8.52 -0.61
N GLY A 66 -9.24 9.71 -0.86
CA GLY A 66 -10.65 9.93 -1.14
C GLY A 66 -10.86 10.66 -2.46
N ILE A 67 -12.01 10.44 -3.09
CA ILE A 67 -12.46 11.19 -4.26
C ILE A 67 -13.45 12.24 -3.78
N GLY A 68 -13.09 13.52 -3.93
CA GLY A 68 -13.95 14.65 -3.58
C GLY A 68 -14.71 15.16 -4.79
N LEU A 69 -15.99 15.48 -4.61
CA LEU A 69 -16.81 16.18 -5.60
C LEU A 69 -16.80 17.69 -5.33
N SER A 70 -16.64 18.49 -6.39
CA SER A 70 -16.79 19.93 -6.27
C SER A 70 -18.25 20.31 -5.94
N LYS A 71 -18.43 21.27 -5.05
CA LYS A 71 -19.77 21.81 -4.71
C LYS A 71 -20.47 22.49 -5.88
N SER A 72 -19.74 22.87 -6.93
CA SER A 72 -20.28 23.52 -8.12
C SER A 72 -20.85 22.57 -9.16
N LEU A 73 -20.62 21.25 -9.00
CA LEU A 73 -21.15 20.25 -9.92
C LEU A 73 -22.68 20.18 -9.83
N SER A 74 -23.32 20.11 -11.01
CA SER A 74 -24.78 19.95 -11.11
C SER A 74 -25.17 19.30 -12.42
N GLY A 75 -26.39 18.75 -12.50
CA GLY A 75 -26.93 18.13 -13.73
C GLY A 75 -25.99 17.07 -14.28
N MET A 76 -25.78 17.08 -15.58
CA MET A 76 -25.00 16.06 -16.32
C MET A 76 -23.56 15.92 -15.80
N GLU A 77 -22.92 17.00 -15.35
CA GLU A 77 -21.57 16.93 -14.82
C GLU A 77 -21.50 16.17 -13.49
N LEU A 78 -22.52 16.36 -12.64
CA LEU A 78 -22.64 15.62 -11.38
C LEU A 78 -22.96 14.16 -11.63
N ASP A 79 -23.84 13.86 -12.58
CA ASP A 79 -24.20 12.49 -12.96
C ASP A 79 -22.98 11.75 -13.50
N ALA A 80 -22.21 12.38 -14.39
CA ALA A 80 -20.96 11.81 -14.91
C ALA A 80 -19.91 11.56 -13.82
N ALA A 81 -19.83 12.45 -12.83
CA ALA A 81 -18.91 12.27 -11.71
C ALA A 81 -19.30 11.07 -10.83
N TYR A 82 -20.59 10.85 -10.59
CA TYR A 82 -21.07 9.66 -9.89
C TYR A 82 -20.86 8.38 -10.69
N GLU A 83 -21.08 8.40 -11.99
CA GLU A 83 -20.78 7.24 -12.86
C GLU A 83 -19.30 6.87 -12.82
N TYR A 84 -18.39 7.86 -12.83
CA TYR A 84 -16.96 7.63 -12.67
C TYR A 84 -16.62 7.02 -11.32
N ILE A 85 -17.18 7.54 -10.21
CA ILE A 85 -16.95 7.00 -8.88
C ILE A 85 -17.49 5.57 -8.78
N ASN A 86 -18.68 5.30 -9.29
CA ASN A 86 -19.27 3.98 -9.30
C ASN A 86 -18.41 2.98 -10.10
N TRP A 87 -17.91 3.39 -11.26
CA TRP A 87 -16.97 2.59 -12.03
C TRP A 87 -15.67 2.34 -11.24
N TYR A 88 -15.11 3.38 -10.61
CA TYR A 88 -13.89 3.27 -9.80
C TYR A 88 -14.06 2.26 -8.65
N LEU A 89 -15.22 2.24 -8.01
CA LEU A 89 -15.55 1.37 -6.88
C LEU A 89 -16.12 0.00 -7.33
N SER A 90 -16.31 -0.24 -8.62
CA SER A 90 -16.88 -1.49 -9.14
C SER A 90 -15.96 -2.71 -8.99
N GLY A 91 -14.70 -2.50 -8.62
CA GLY A 91 -13.75 -3.55 -8.23
C GLY A 91 -12.55 -3.69 -9.14
N TRP A 92 -12.65 -3.40 -10.45
CA TRP A 92 -11.52 -3.52 -11.37
C TRP A 92 -10.30 -2.69 -10.92
N VAL A 93 -10.54 -1.42 -10.59
CA VAL A 93 -9.48 -0.52 -10.10
C VAL A 93 -8.91 -1.03 -8.77
N GLY A 94 -9.78 -1.52 -7.87
CA GLY A 94 -9.36 -2.11 -6.60
C GLY A 94 -8.43 -3.30 -6.80
N GLY A 95 -8.79 -4.25 -7.67
CA GLY A 95 -7.93 -5.39 -8.01
C GLY A 95 -6.60 -4.97 -8.62
N PHE A 96 -6.60 -3.96 -9.50
CA PHE A 96 -5.39 -3.40 -10.08
C PHE A 96 -4.47 -2.78 -9.02
N LEU A 97 -5.03 -2.03 -8.06
CA LEU A 97 -4.27 -1.41 -6.97
C LEU A 97 -3.71 -2.44 -6.00
N MET A 98 -4.49 -3.49 -5.68
CA MET A 98 -4.03 -4.55 -4.77
C MET A 98 -2.80 -5.27 -5.30
N ARG A 99 -2.71 -5.50 -6.62
CA ARG A 99 -1.51 -6.07 -7.26
C ARG A 99 -0.26 -5.21 -7.11
N GLN A 100 -0.39 -3.95 -6.75
CA GLN A 100 0.73 -3.05 -6.48
C GLN A 100 1.07 -2.94 -4.98
N GLY A 101 0.38 -3.69 -4.12
CA GLY A 101 0.60 -3.68 -2.68
C GLY A 101 -0.26 -2.67 -1.90
N TYR A 102 -1.19 -1.97 -2.58
CA TYR A 102 -2.23 -1.17 -1.92
C TYR A 102 -3.39 -2.04 -1.45
N TYR A 103 -4.37 -1.42 -0.81
CA TYR A 103 -5.64 -2.04 -0.50
C TYR A 103 -6.79 -1.30 -1.18
N SER A 104 -7.81 -2.06 -1.55
CA SER A 104 -9.06 -1.50 -2.06
C SER A 104 -9.93 -1.01 -0.91
N ALA A 105 -10.65 0.10 -1.13
CA ALA A 105 -11.70 0.55 -0.22
C ALA A 105 -12.94 -0.36 -0.26
N VAL A 106 -13.10 -1.15 -1.32
CA VAL A 106 -14.19 -2.09 -1.54
C VAL A 106 -13.61 -3.46 -1.94
N PRO A 107 -13.02 -4.20 -0.99
CA PRO A 107 -12.35 -5.46 -1.29
C PRO A 107 -13.31 -6.51 -1.86
N GLU A 108 -14.57 -6.52 -1.45
CA GLU A 108 -15.57 -7.49 -1.88
C GLU A 108 -15.78 -7.48 -3.39
N THR A 109 -15.90 -6.28 -3.99
CA THR A 109 -16.04 -6.15 -5.44
C THR A 109 -14.73 -6.35 -6.18
N SER A 110 -13.60 -6.07 -5.54
CA SER A 110 -12.27 -6.25 -6.11
C SER A 110 -11.89 -7.72 -6.32
N LYS A 111 -12.46 -8.60 -5.49
CA LYS A 111 -12.23 -10.05 -5.55
C LYS A 111 -12.57 -10.64 -6.91
N ASP A 112 -13.64 -10.18 -7.53
CA ASP A 112 -14.12 -10.67 -8.83
C ASP A 112 -13.14 -10.39 -9.99
N PHE A 113 -12.18 -9.49 -9.77
CA PHE A 113 -11.17 -9.09 -10.74
C PHE A 113 -9.76 -9.61 -10.40
N MET A 114 -9.67 -10.55 -9.48
CA MET A 114 -8.42 -11.20 -9.06
C MET A 114 -8.55 -12.71 -9.19
N SER A 115 -7.44 -13.39 -9.49
CA SER A 115 -7.40 -14.84 -9.40
C SER A 115 -7.44 -15.31 -7.93
N GLU A 116 -7.77 -16.58 -7.71
CA GLU A 116 -7.74 -17.16 -6.35
C GLU A 116 -6.34 -17.07 -5.72
N ASN A 117 -5.29 -17.26 -6.52
CA ASN A 117 -3.91 -17.12 -6.08
C ASN A 117 -3.59 -15.68 -5.64
N GLU A 118 -3.94 -14.69 -6.46
CA GLU A 118 -3.74 -13.27 -6.13
C GLU A 118 -4.55 -12.86 -4.90
N TRP A 119 -5.82 -13.24 -4.82
CA TRP A 119 -6.66 -12.93 -3.68
C TRP A 119 -6.13 -13.59 -2.40
N GLY A 120 -5.76 -14.87 -2.46
CA GLY A 120 -5.17 -15.60 -1.34
C GLY A 120 -3.92 -14.90 -0.82
N TYR A 121 -3.01 -14.53 -1.70
CA TYR A 121 -1.77 -13.85 -1.34
C TYR A 121 -1.99 -12.43 -0.81
N TRP A 122 -2.71 -11.59 -1.58
CA TRP A 122 -2.83 -10.16 -1.28
C TRP A 122 -3.78 -9.86 -0.12
N PHE A 123 -4.86 -10.64 0.03
CA PHE A 123 -5.91 -10.34 0.98
C PHE A 123 -5.98 -11.33 2.14
N GLU A 124 -5.86 -12.62 1.88
CA GLU A 124 -6.02 -13.65 2.91
C GLU A 124 -4.70 -14.01 3.62
N GLY A 125 -3.56 -13.50 3.18
CA GLY A 125 -2.24 -13.80 3.78
C GLY A 125 -1.77 -15.23 3.53
N LYS A 126 -2.31 -15.88 2.51
CA LYS A 126 -1.93 -17.23 2.11
C LYS A 126 -0.63 -17.24 1.30
N GLU A 127 0.01 -18.39 1.28
CA GLU A 127 1.12 -18.66 0.40
C GLU A 127 0.69 -18.58 -1.06
N ALA A 128 1.48 -17.91 -1.90
CA ALA A 128 1.25 -17.87 -3.33
C ALA A 128 1.42 -19.27 -3.92
N THR A 129 0.41 -19.79 -4.58
CA THR A 129 0.45 -21.13 -5.20
C THR A 129 1.18 -21.15 -6.53
N ASP A 130 1.34 -19.99 -7.16
CA ASP A 130 2.09 -19.79 -8.40
C ASP A 130 2.63 -18.35 -8.43
N VAL A 131 3.52 -18.06 -9.38
CA VAL A 131 4.08 -16.73 -9.57
C VAL A 131 2.97 -15.71 -9.82
N ILE A 132 3.00 -14.61 -9.06
CA ILE A 132 2.10 -13.48 -9.24
C ILE A 132 2.85 -12.38 -9.99
N THR A 133 2.28 -11.90 -11.08
CA THR A 133 2.86 -10.87 -11.93
C THR A 133 1.97 -9.63 -12.03
N SER A 134 2.61 -8.47 -12.24
CA SER A 134 1.89 -7.25 -12.62
C SER A 134 1.35 -7.35 -14.05
N PRO A 135 0.44 -6.45 -14.47
CA PRO A 135 0.00 -6.36 -15.86
C PRO A 135 1.14 -6.06 -16.85
N THR A 136 2.26 -5.52 -16.37
CA THR A 136 3.48 -5.24 -17.15
C THR A 136 4.48 -6.39 -17.15
N GLY A 137 4.17 -7.49 -16.43
CA GLY A 137 5.00 -8.69 -16.37
C GLY A 137 6.06 -8.70 -15.27
N ASP A 138 6.09 -7.69 -14.40
CA ASP A 138 7.00 -7.68 -13.25
C ASP A 138 6.57 -8.74 -12.23
N VAL A 139 7.52 -9.51 -11.72
CA VAL A 139 7.23 -10.50 -10.67
C VAL A 139 6.96 -9.79 -9.35
N LEU A 140 5.79 -10.01 -8.79
CA LEU A 140 5.32 -9.41 -7.54
C LEU A 140 5.43 -10.37 -6.35
N ALA A 141 5.28 -11.66 -6.60
CA ALA A 141 5.51 -12.72 -5.62
C ALA A 141 5.93 -14.01 -6.33
N GLN A 142 6.80 -14.77 -5.69
CA GLN A 142 7.19 -16.10 -6.14
C GLN A 142 6.23 -17.15 -5.57
N ALA A 143 6.12 -18.30 -6.25
CA ALA A 143 5.45 -19.46 -5.68
C ALA A 143 6.10 -19.84 -4.34
N GLY A 144 5.28 -20.12 -3.32
CA GLY A 144 5.74 -20.38 -1.96
C GLY A 144 5.96 -19.12 -1.11
N GLU A 145 5.82 -17.93 -1.66
CA GLU A 145 5.97 -16.69 -0.91
C GLU A 145 4.69 -16.36 -0.13
N VAL A 146 4.86 -15.94 1.11
CA VAL A 146 3.79 -15.37 1.95
C VAL A 146 4.01 -13.87 2.05
N ARG A 147 2.92 -13.11 1.99
CA ARG A 147 2.98 -11.66 2.11
C ARG A 147 3.39 -11.24 3.52
N ASP A 148 4.35 -10.31 3.62
CA ASP A 148 4.77 -9.72 4.89
C ASP A 148 3.57 -9.08 5.61
N GLY A 149 3.45 -9.34 6.91
CA GLY A 149 2.39 -8.81 7.76
C GLY A 149 1.05 -9.56 7.68
N GLY A 150 0.99 -10.68 6.96
CA GLY A 150 -0.17 -11.57 6.94
C GLY A 150 -1.36 -11.07 6.11
N SER A 151 -2.56 -11.44 6.53
CA SER A 151 -3.82 -11.07 5.88
C SER A 151 -4.14 -9.58 5.95
N PHE A 152 -5.11 -9.16 5.15
CA PHE A 152 -5.67 -7.80 5.22
C PHE A 152 -6.19 -7.48 6.63
N GLU A 153 -6.92 -8.41 7.24
CA GLU A 153 -7.49 -8.23 8.58
C GLU A 153 -6.40 -8.07 9.64
N GLU A 154 -5.37 -8.91 9.60
CA GLU A 154 -4.22 -8.82 10.52
C GLU A 154 -3.48 -7.48 10.37
N ARG A 155 -3.24 -7.05 9.13
CA ARG A 155 -2.57 -5.77 8.86
C ARG A 155 -3.41 -4.57 9.26
N MET A 156 -4.73 -4.60 9.03
CA MET A 156 -5.64 -3.53 9.48
C MET A 156 -5.78 -3.51 11.00
N GLY A 157 -5.78 -4.67 11.66
CA GLY A 157 -5.76 -4.77 13.13
C GLY A 157 -4.47 -4.24 13.77
N ALA A 158 -3.36 -4.27 13.03
CA ALA A 158 -2.05 -3.74 13.47
C ALA A 158 -1.86 -2.22 13.21
N VAL A 159 -2.88 -1.50 12.71
CA VAL A 159 -2.79 -0.05 12.49
C VAL A 159 -2.87 0.70 13.82
N ALA A 160 -1.75 1.28 14.24
CA ALA A 160 -1.62 1.94 15.54
C ALA A 160 -2.18 3.36 15.59
N CYS A 161 -2.10 4.10 14.49
CA CYS A 161 -2.41 5.53 14.48
C CYS A 161 -3.75 5.90 13.81
N TRP A 162 -4.57 4.90 13.49
CA TRP A 162 -5.87 5.16 12.86
C TRP A 162 -6.79 6.00 13.75
N ASN A 163 -6.91 5.62 15.03
CA ASN A 163 -7.76 6.32 15.98
C ASN A 163 -7.25 7.73 16.27
N ALA A 164 -5.93 7.92 16.39
CA ALA A 164 -5.34 9.24 16.62
C ALA A 164 -5.65 10.22 15.47
N VAL A 165 -5.56 9.75 14.21
CA VAL A 165 -5.91 10.58 13.04
C VAL A 165 -7.39 10.93 13.01
N MET A 166 -8.26 9.99 13.40
CA MET A 166 -9.70 10.24 13.47
C MET A 166 -10.06 11.22 14.60
N ASP A 167 -9.36 11.10 15.75
CA ASP A 167 -9.58 12.00 16.88
C ASP A 167 -9.12 13.44 16.58
N GLU A 168 -8.01 13.63 15.88
CA GLU A 168 -7.54 14.96 15.43
C GLU A 168 -8.53 15.63 14.48
N ASN A 169 -9.17 14.86 13.61
CA ASN A 169 -10.18 15.39 12.68
C ASN A 169 -11.51 15.82 13.35
N GLN A 170 -11.71 15.50 14.60
CA GLN A 170 -12.87 16.02 15.37
C GLN A 170 -12.74 17.52 15.75
N TYR A 171 -11.52 18.07 15.60
CA TYR A 171 -11.22 19.47 15.97
C TYR A 171 -11.07 20.41 14.77
N MET A 172 -11.29 19.92 13.55
CA MET A 172 -11.35 20.72 12.31
C MET A 172 -12.80 20.91 11.84
#